data_4539d1d43eada3c10d6d6d9f755f2039
#
_entry.id   4539d1d43eada3c10d6d6d9f755f2039
#
_cell.length_a   1.000
_cell.length_b   1.000
_cell.length_c   1.000
_cell.angle_alpha   90.00
_cell.angle_beta   90.00
_cell.angle_gamma   90.00
#
_symmetry.space_group_name_H-M   'P 1'
#
loop_
_entity.id
_entity.type
_entity.pdbx_description
1 polymer ?
#
loop_
_entity_poly.entity_id
_entity_poly.type
_entity_poly.pdbx_seq_one_letter_code
_entity_poly.pdbx_strand_id
1 'polypeptide(L)'
;NAFTVCNVALDSVVSDMFGKSATAITDYLTSDGSFDPDHCVSLLQRSLKKKAEQVLESIEGFSIADEQKARIKMIREHYDFIEKLIAKVDTCVNEMVAKYEGEINLLCTIPGIDRNSAITIISEIGTDMSQFGSSKRLCCWAGLTPGNNESAGKKKSVRISRAGVYLKPALVQVAHAAVKDKAHPYYALKYERLVKRRGKKRAIIAIARMILTAIYSMFSTGEVWNPVDLFKIDMPDQLKEQQLAKAIKQATRFLEKQGLSVA
;
A
#
# COMPACT_ATOMS: atom_id res chain seq x y z
N ASN A 1 -21.77 6.04 -15.22
CA ASN A 1 -23.11 6.00 -15.85
C ASN A 1 -23.84 7.37 -15.93
N ALA A 2 -23.68 8.29 -14.96
CA ALA A 2 -24.33 9.60 -15.01
C ALA A 2 -23.78 10.46 -16.14
N PHE A 3 -22.48 10.40 -16.41
CA PHE A 3 -21.83 11.13 -17.49
C PHE A 3 -22.05 10.51 -18.87
N THR A 4 -22.08 9.18 -18.96
CA THR A 4 -22.31 8.45 -20.22
C THR A 4 -23.67 8.81 -20.85
N VAL A 5 -24.71 8.99 -20.01
CA VAL A 5 -26.05 9.42 -20.46
C VAL A 5 -26.02 10.85 -21.01
N CYS A 6 -25.07 11.68 -20.59
CA CYS A 6 -24.91 13.07 -21.01
C CYS A 6 -23.94 13.22 -22.21
N ASN A 7 -23.54 12.13 -22.83
CA ASN A 7 -22.51 12.11 -23.87
C ASN A 7 -21.16 12.69 -23.40
N VAL A 8 -20.78 12.39 -22.15
CA VAL A 8 -19.48 12.76 -21.57
C VAL A 8 -18.68 11.49 -21.34
N ALA A 9 -17.62 11.29 -22.13
CA ALA A 9 -16.72 10.13 -22.09
C ALA A 9 -15.36 10.48 -21.47
N LEU A 10 -15.33 11.43 -20.54
CA LEU A 10 -14.11 11.93 -19.91
C LEU A 10 -13.31 10.81 -19.20
N ASP A 11 -13.97 9.78 -18.71
CA ASP A 11 -13.38 8.59 -18.10
C ASP A 11 -12.50 7.76 -19.05
N SER A 12 -12.66 7.92 -20.35
CA SER A 12 -11.78 7.29 -21.36
C SER A 12 -10.39 7.94 -21.45
N VAL A 13 -10.26 9.21 -21.05
CA VAL A 13 -9.03 10.01 -21.15
C VAL A 13 -8.35 10.20 -19.81
N VAL A 14 -9.12 10.36 -18.73
CA VAL A 14 -8.60 10.57 -17.39
C VAL A 14 -8.56 9.24 -16.62
N SER A 15 -7.52 9.03 -15.85
CA SER A 15 -7.40 7.84 -14.99
C SER A 15 -8.24 7.91 -13.71
N ASP A 16 -8.65 9.12 -13.32
CA ASP A 16 -9.40 9.37 -12.10
C ASP A 16 -10.39 10.51 -12.33
N MET A 17 -11.69 10.18 -12.28
CA MET A 17 -12.80 11.12 -12.44
C MET A 17 -12.97 12.08 -11.26
N PHE A 18 -12.39 11.76 -10.11
CA PHE A 18 -12.37 12.61 -8.92
C PHE A 18 -11.07 13.40 -8.76
N GLY A 19 -10.14 13.26 -9.72
CA GLY A 19 -8.93 14.05 -9.78
C GLY A 19 -9.21 15.53 -10.08
N LYS A 20 -8.29 16.41 -9.67
CA LYS A 20 -8.46 17.88 -9.73
C LYS A 20 -8.97 18.42 -11.08
N SER A 21 -8.40 17.96 -12.19
CA SER A 21 -8.82 18.42 -13.53
C SER A 21 -10.18 17.88 -13.92
N ALA A 22 -10.43 16.58 -13.71
CA ALA A 22 -11.73 15.97 -14.04
C ALA A 22 -12.86 16.58 -13.23
N THR A 23 -12.62 16.84 -11.95
CA THR A 23 -13.55 17.54 -11.07
C THR A 23 -13.86 18.94 -11.57
N ALA A 24 -12.81 19.74 -11.89
CA ALA A 24 -13.00 21.11 -12.37
C ALA A 24 -13.77 21.15 -13.70
N ILE A 25 -13.48 20.21 -14.62
CA ILE A 25 -14.24 20.07 -15.87
C ILE A 25 -15.69 19.70 -15.60
N THR A 26 -15.92 18.72 -14.71
CA THR A 26 -17.28 18.28 -14.37
C THR A 26 -18.09 19.41 -13.75
N ASP A 27 -17.51 20.17 -12.83
CA ASP A 27 -18.15 21.32 -12.19
C ASP A 27 -18.47 22.42 -13.25
N TYR A 28 -17.55 22.61 -14.20
CA TYR A 28 -17.76 23.54 -15.30
C TYR A 28 -18.92 23.08 -16.23
N LEU A 29 -18.93 21.80 -16.65
CA LEU A 29 -19.97 21.25 -17.52
C LEU A 29 -21.37 21.25 -16.85
N THR A 30 -21.43 21.22 -15.53
CA THR A 30 -22.68 21.29 -14.75
C THR A 30 -23.08 22.71 -14.35
N SER A 31 -22.27 23.73 -14.68
CA SER A 31 -22.61 25.13 -14.48
C SER A 31 -23.63 25.63 -15.52
N ASP A 32 -24.25 26.76 -15.23
CA ASP A 32 -25.30 27.33 -16.10
C ASP A 32 -24.74 28.28 -17.18
N GLY A 33 -23.44 28.17 -17.50
CA GLY A 33 -22.78 29.01 -18.53
C GLY A 33 -22.75 28.37 -19.92
N SER A 34 -22.44 29.18 -20.95
CA SER A 34 -22.10 28.68 -22.28
C SER A 34 -20.78 27.96 -22.24
N PHE A 35 -20.66 26.83 -22.93
CA PHE A 35 -19.42 26.09 -23.03
C PHE A 35 -18.35 26.84 -23.81
N ASP A 36 -17.19 27.02 -23.20
CA ASP A 36 -16.00 27.60 -23.82
C ASP A 36 -14.86 26.57 -23.79
N PRO A 37 -14.39 26.08 -24.96
CA PRO A 37 -13.29 25.14 -25.05
C PRO A 37 -11.98 25.64 -24.43
N ASP A 38 -11.64 26.92 -24.59
CA ASP A 38 -10.40 27.50 -24.09
C ASP A 38 -10.42 27.54 -22.55
N HIS A 39 -11.56 27.88 -21.97
CA HIS A 39 -11.74 27.82 -20.54
C HIS A 39 -11.61 26.37 -20.04
N CYS A 40 -12.23 25.39 -20.69
CA CYS A 40 -12.11 23.98 -20.36
C CYS A 40 -10.64 23.52 -20.36
N VAL A 41 -9.86 23.88 -21.37
CA VAL A 41 -8.42 23.58 -21.45
C VAL A 41 -7.63 24.24 -20.33
N SER A 42 -8.01 25.43 -19.89
CA SER A 42 -7.36 26.14 -18.77
C SER A 42 -7.45 25.38 -17.45
N LEU A 43 -8.51 24.58 -17.25
CA LEU A 43 -8.73 23.76 -16.05
C LEU A 43 -7.81 22.52 -15.97
N LEU A 44 -7.15 22.16 -17.07
CA LEU A 44 -6.28 21.00 -17.13
C LEU A 44 -4.97 21.22 -16.38
N GLN A 45 -4.53 20.23 -15.64
CA GLN A 45 -3.29 20.29 -14.88
C GLN A 45 -2.28 19.24 -15.33
N ARG A 46 -0.98 19.57 -15.21
CA ARG A 46 0.15 18.64 -15.41
C ARG A 46 0.09 17.85 -16.72
N SER A 47 0.05 16.52 -16.63
CA SER A 47 0.07 15.61 -17.77
C SER A 47 -1.17 15.70 -18.65
N LEU A 48 -2.33 16.08 -18.11
CA LEU A 48 -3.56 16.22 -18.88
C LEU A 48 -3.54 17.41 -19.86
N LYS A 49 -2.70 18.42 -19.62
CA LYS A 49 -2.49 19.51 -20.62
C LYS A 49 -2.03 18.98 -21.98
N LYS A 50 -1.23 17.90 -21.98
CA LYS A 50 -0.77 17.25 -23.22
C LYS A 50 -1.87 16.46 -23.95
N LYS A 51 -3.00 16.23 -23.29
CA LYS A 51 -4.17 15.52 -23.82
C LYS A 51 -5.37 16.43 -24.00
N ALA A 52 -5.16 17.74 -24.13
CA ALA A 52 -6.25 18.72 -24.21
C ALA A 52 -7.23 18.40 -25.33
N GLU A 53 -6.73 18.08 -26.53
CA GLU A 53 -7.56 17.69 -27.68
C GLU A 53 -8.43 16.47 -27.39
N GLN A 54 -7.84 15.42 -26.80
CA GLN A 54 -8.57 14.20 -26.43
C GLN A 54 -9.64 14.47 -25.35
N VAL A 55 -9.37 15.41 -24.43
CA VAL A 55 -10.35 15.83 -23.42
C VAL A 55 -11.51 16.57 -24.10
N LEU A 56 -11.26 17.51 -25.00
CA LEU A 56 -12.31 18.22 -25.74
C LEU A 56 -13.13 17.24 -26.59
N GLU A 57 -12.50 16.32 -27.31
CA GLU A 57 -13.16 15.28 -28.09
C GLU A 57 -14.06 14.39 -27.20
N SER A 58 -13.61 14.04 -25.98
CA SER A 58 -14.37 13.20 -25.07
C SER A 58 -15.64 13.84 -24.50
N ILE A 59 -15.80 15.13 -24.64
CA ILE A 59 -16.97 15.92 -24.22
C ILE A 59 -17.66 16.61 -25.37
N GLU A 60 -17.27 16.35 -26.63
CA GLU A 60 -17.89 16.93 -27.79
C GLU A 60 -19.37 16.55 -27.91
N GLY A 61 -20.23 17.53 -28.12
CA GLY A 61 -21.67 17.29 -28.24
C GLY A 61 -22.33 16.84 -26.93
N PHE A 62 -21.74 17.15 -25.76
CA PHE A 62 -22.38 16.87 -24.48
C PHE A 62 -23.72 17.59 -24.34
N SER A 63 -24.67 16.94 -23.67
CA SER A 63 -25.97 17.51 -23.33
C SER A 63 -26.36 17.06 -21.92
N ILE A 64 -26.40 17.99 -20.98
CA ILE A 64 -26.70 17.72 -19.58
C ILE A 64 -28.03 18.41 -19.22
N ALA A 65 -29.10 17.64 -19.11
CA ALA A 65 -30.39 18.12 -18.66
C ALA A 65 -30.33 18.47 -17.14
N ASP A 66 -31.27 19.31 -16.68
CA ASP A 66 -31.26 19.79 -15.30
C ASP A 66 -31.37 18.67 -14.26
N GLU A 67 -32.13 17.61 -14.59
CA GLU A 67 -32.21 16.42 -13.73
C GLU A 67 -30.85 15.70 -13.61
N GLN A 68 -30.08 15.68 -14.69
CA GLN A 68 -28.73 15.09 -14.70
C GLN A 68 -27.73 15.97 -13.94
N LYS A 69 -27.84 17.31 -14.09
CA LYS A 69 -27.05 18.24 -13.27
C LYS A 69 -27.30 18.03 -11.79
N ALA A 70 -28.59 17.97 -11.40
CA ALA A 70 -28.98 17.71 -10.00
C ALA A 70 -28.41 16.39 -9.48
N ARG A 71 -28.49 15.33 -10.29
CA ARG A 71 -27.94 14.00 -9.94
C ARG A 71 -26.43 14.02 -9.77
N ILE A 72 -25.71 14.69 -10.68
CA ILE A 72 -24.24 14.80 -10.61
C ILE A 72 -23.84 15.60 -9.36
N LYS A 73 -24.53 16.71 -9.05
CA LYS A 73 -24.30 17.50 -7.84
C LYS A 73 -24.52 16.68 -6.57
N MET A 74 -25.59 15.90 -6.47
CA MET A 74 -25.82 15.02 -5.32
C MET A 74 -24.73 13.96 -5.16
N ILE A 75 -24.27 13.36 -6.25
CA ILE A 75 -23.15 12.39 -6.21
C ILE A 75 -21.89 13.07 -5.70
N ARG A 76 -21.62 14.31 -6.15
CA ARG A 76 -20.47 15.11 -5.71
C ARG A 76 -20.53 15.42 -4.21
N GLU A 77 -21.66 15.91 -3.74
CA GLU A 77 -21.87 16.21 -2.32
C GLU A 77 -21.66 14.96 -1.45
N HIS A 78 -22.17 13.81 -1.91
CA HIS A 78 -21.97 12.55 -1.21
C HIS A 78 -20.50 12.13 -1.18
N TYR A 79 -19.79 12.28 -2.30
CA TYR A 79 -18.35 12.03 -2.35
C TYR A 79 -17.59 12.92 -1.37
N ASP A 80 -17.82 14.24 -1.39
CA ASP A 80 -17.16 15.18 -0.49
C ASP A 80 -17.50 14.92 0.99
N PHE A 81 -18.70 14.43 1.28
CA PHE A 81 -19.08 14.00 2.62
C PHE A 81 -18.28 12.77 3.06
N ILE A 82 -18.14 11.76 2.22
CA ILE A 82 -17.33 10.56 2.52
C ILE A 82 -15.86 10.92 2.72
N GLU A 83 -15.27 11.77 1.88
CA GLU A 83 -13.89 12.25 2.05
C GLU A 83 -13.68 12.95 3.42
N LYS A 84 -14.64 13.77 3.82
CA LYS A 84 -14.61 14.40 5.16
C LYS A 84 -14.69 13.39 6.30
N LEU A 85 -15.48 12.32 6.13
CA LEU A 85 -15.55 11.25 7.13
C LEU A 85 -14.24 10.45 7.19
N ILE A 86 -13.65 10.12 6.05
CA ILE A 86 -12.34 9.45 5.98
C ILE A 86 -11.29 10.29 6.73
N ALA A 87 -11.21 11.60 6.45
CA ALA A 87 -10.26 12.48 7.13
C ALA A 87 -10.45 12.53 8.65
N LYS A 88 -11.71 12.48 9.13
CA LYS A 88 -12.00 12.40 10.57
C LYS A 88 -11.54 11.07 11.17
N VAL A 89 -11.80 9.96 10.49
CA VAL A 89 -11.34 8.62 10.95
C VAL A 89 -9.82 8.58 10.98
N ASP A 90 -9.14 9.10 9.96
CA ASP A 90 -7.68 9.18 9.92
C ASP A 90 -7.11 9.99 11.08
N THR A 91 -7.78 11.09 11.47
CA THR A 91 -7.40 11.88 12.65
C THR A 91 -7.50 11.04 13.92
N CYS A 92 -8.64 10.37 14.14
CA CYS A 92 -8.84 9.50 15.30
C CYS A 92 -7.80 8.36 15.34
N VAL A 93 -7.53 7.72 14.19
CA VAL A 93 -6.50 6.67 14.09
C VAL A 93 -5.13 7.22 14.49
N ASN A 94 -4.75 8.39 13.97
CA ASN A 94 -3.45 9.02 14.28
C ASN A 94 -3.32 9.34 15.79
N GLU A 95 -4.38 9.81 16.42
CA GLU A 95 -4.40 10.05 17.89
C GLU A 95 -4.22 8.74 18.67
N MET A 96 -4.93 7.67 18.27
CA MET A 96 -4.83 6.36 18.93
C MET A 96 -3.45 5.73 18.80
N VAL A 97 -2.76 5.92 17.67
CA VAL A 97 -1.46 5.29 17.39
C VAL A 97 -0.27 6.16 17.82
N ALA A 98 -0.49 7.39 18.28
CA ALA A 98 0.58 8.30 18.67
C ALA A 98 1.55 7.70 19.70
N LYS A 99 1.06 6.88 20.61
CA LYS A 99 1.88 6.18 21.61
C LYS A 99 2.75 5.04 21.03
N TYR A 100 2.48 4.60 19.80
CA TYR A 100 3.23 3.54 19.10
C TYR A 100 4.10 4.08 17.96
N GLU A 101 4.37 5.38 17.95
CA GLU A 101 5.14 6.02 16.87
C GLU A 101 6.55 5.44 16.71
N GLY A 102 7.17 5.05 17.84
CA GLY A 102 8.47 4.38 17.85
C GLY A 102 8.43 3.05 17.09
N GLU A 103 7.46 2.21 17.41
CA GLU A 103 7.27 0.89 16.80
C GLU A 103 6.83 0.99 15.35
N ILE A 104 5.99 1.98 15.02
CA ILE A 104 5.60 2.26 13.62
C ILE A 104 6.83 2.62 12.79
N ASN A 105 7.68 3.53 13.30
CA ASN A 105 8.92 3.93 12.61
C ASN A 105 9.89 2.73 12.50
N LEU A 106 9.96 1.89 13.52
CA LEU A 106 10.76 0.67 13.50
C LEU A 106 10.30 -0.26 12.37
N LEU A 107 9.01 -0.54 12.24
CA LEU A 107 8.46 -1.38 11.16
C LEU A 107 8.69 -0.78 9.77
N CYS A 108 8.60 0.54 9.63
CA CYS A 108 8.84 1.22 8.35
C CYS A 108 10.28 1.08 7.84
N THR A 109 11.21 0.54 8.64
CA THR A 109 12.55 0.18 8.14
C THR A 109 12.54 -1.07 7.26
N ILE A 110 11.50 -1.91 7.37
CA ILE A 110 11.35 -3.10 6.53
C ILE A 110 10.91 -2.67 5.11
N PRO A 111 11.60 -3.09 4.04
CA PRO A 111 11.17 -2.80 2.68
C PRO A 111 9.72 -3.24 2.42
N GLY A 112 8.93 -2.33 1.87
CA GLY A 112 7.53 -2.58 1.53
C GLY A 112 6.52 -2.31 2.66
N ILE A 113 6.96 -1.94 3.87
CA ILE A 113 6.07 -1.48 4.94
C ILE A 113 6.02 0.05 4.92
N ASP A 114 4.84 0.58 4.72
CA ASP A 114 4.50 1.98 4.92
C ASP A 114 3.82 2.19 6.29
N ARG A 115 3.56 3.45 6.65
CA ARG A 115 2.91 3.81 7.92
C ARG A 115 1.57 3.08 8.12
N ASN A 116 0.73 3.03 7.09
CA ASN A 116 -0.61 2.41 7.20
C ASN A 116 -0.51 0.90 7.39
N SER A 117 0.39 0.24 6.68
CA SER A 117 0.68 -1.19 6.88
C SER A 117 1.24 -1.47 8.27
N ALA A 118 2.14 -0.61 8.78
CA ALA A 118 2.67 -0.74 10.14
C ALA A 118 1.55 -0.62 11.19
N ILE A 119 0.67 0.37 11.08
CA ILE A 119 -0.50 0.55 11.95
C ILE A 119 -1.39 -0.70 11.91
N THR A 120 -1.71 -1.21 10.71
CA THR A 120 -2.52 -2.42 10.54
C THR A 120 -1.87 -3.63 11.21
N ILE A 121 -0.57 -3.80 11.05
CA ILE A 121 0.16 -4.91 11.68
C ILE A 121 0.13 -4.78 13.20
N ILE A 122 0.44 -3.60 13.75
CA ILE A 122 0.43 -3.35 15.19
C ILE A 122 -0.96 -3.55 15.79
N SER A 123 -2.02 -3.11 15.09
CA SER A 123 -3.40 -3.30 15.56
C SER A 123 -3.80 -4.78 15.70
N GLU A 124 -3.20 -5.65 14.88
CA GLU A 124 -3.49 -7.09 14.89
C GLU A 124 -2.64 -7.89 15.87
N ILE A 125 -1.35 -7.57 16.03
CA ILE A 125 -0.44 -8.38 16.83
C ILE A 125 0.05 -7.69 18.10
N GLY A 126 -0.22 -6.40 18.28
CA GLY A 126 0.38 -5.59 19.34
C GLY A 126 1.90 -5.44 19.17
N THR A 127 2.55 -4.94 20.21
CA THR A 127 4.02 -4.76 20.27
C THR A 127 4.69 -5.74 21.23
N ASP A 128 3.93 -6.34 22.14
CA ASP A 128 4.43 -7.36 23.08
C ASP A 128 4.47 -8.75 22.43
N MET A 129 5.66 -9.21 22.09
CA MET A 129 5.86 -10.52 21.46
C MET A 129 5.87 -11.69 22.45
N SER A 130 5.88 -11.43 23.76
CA SER A 130 5.84 -12.50 24.78
C SER A 130 4.58 -13.35 24.67
N GLN A 131 3.46 -12.74 24.26
CA GLN A 131 2.17 -13.41 24.07
C GLN A 131 2.20 -14.56 23.03
N PHE A 132 3.15 -14.56 22.10
CA PHE A 132 3.24 -15.61 21.08
C PHE A 132 4.27 -16.70 21.40
N GLY A 133 5.20 -16.46 22.32
CA GLY A 133 6.26 -17.36 22.74
C GLY A 133 7.28 -17.75 21.66
N SER A 134 7.02 -17.50 20.37
CA SER A 134 7.98 -17.63 19.26
C SER A 134 7.44 -17.09 17.94
N SER A 135 8.34 -16.67 17.04
CA SER A 135 7.99 -16.25 15.68
C SER A 135 7.27 -17.35 14.88
N LYS A 136 7.56 -18.62 15.16
CA LYS A 136 6.88 -19.75 14.51
C LYS A 136 5.40 -19.82 14.91
N ARG A 137 5.10 -19.62 16.20
CA ARG A 137 3.71 -19.58 16.70
C ARG A 137 2.94 -18.39 16.14
N LEU A 138 3.57 -17.20 16.11
CA LEU A 138 2.99 -16.02 15.47
C LEU A 138 2.66 -16.28 13.98
N CYS A 139 3.58 -16.88 13.23
CA CYS A 139 3.33 -17.23 11.83
C CYS A 139 2.21 -18.28 11.65
N CYS A 140 2.05 -19.20 12.59
CA CYS A 140 0.92 -20.15 12.59
C CYS A 140 -0.40 -19.44 12.88
N TRP A 141 -0.42 -18.56 13.88
CA TRP A 141 -1.58 -17.75 14.24
C TRP A 141 -2.02 -16.84 13.09
N ALA A 142 -1.06 -16.22 12.38
CA ALA A 142 -1.30 -15.40 11.18
C ALA A 142 -1.73 -16.20 9.95
N GLY A 143 -1.76 -17.52 10.01
CA GLY A 143 -2.14 -18.37 8.88
C GLY A 143 -1.14 -18.36 7.72
N LEU A 144 0.14 -18.08 7.99
CA LEU A 144 1.22 -18.08 6.99
C LEU A 144 2.00 -19.38 6.95
N THR A 145 1.54 -20.41 7.66
CA THR A 145 2.14 -21.75 7.65
C THR A 145 1.22 -22.74 6.99
N PRO A 146 1.76 -23.79 6.32
CA PRO A 146 0.95 -24.87 5.83
C PRO A 146 0.19 -25.55 6.96
N GLY A 147 -1.08 -25.85 6.73
CA GLY A 147 -1.85 -26.69 7.64
C GLY A 147 -1.29 -28.13 7.67
N ASN A 148 -1.38 -28.78 8.83
CA ASN A 148 -1.01 -30.20 8.94
C ASN A 148 -2.21 -31.04 8.49
N ASN A 149 -2.26 -31.38 7.20
CA ASN A 149 -3.29 -32.26 6.61
C ASN A 149 -2.61 -33.52 6.12
N GLU A 150 -2.23 -34.35 7.07
CA GLU A 150 -1.58 -35.65 6.85
C GLU A 150 -2.38 -36.75 7.54
N SER A 151 -2.61 -37.84 6.86
CA SER A 151 -3.28 -39.04 7.37
C SER A 151 -2.56 -40.26 6.86
N ALA A 152 -2.20 -41.17 7.76
CA ALA A 152 -1.47 -42.42 7.46
C ALA A 152 -0.18 -42.17 6.65
N GLY A 153 0.62 -41.16 7.03
CA GLY A 153 1.86 -40.79 6.36
C GLY A 153 1.70 -40.12 4.99
N LYS A 154 0.46 -39.90 4.51
CA LYS A 154 0.20 -39.25 3.22
C LYS A 154 -0.27 -37.82 3.43
N LYS A 155 0.49 -36.84 2.89
CA LYS A 155 0.09 -35.41 2.88
C LYS A 155 -1.03 -35.19 1.88
N LYS A 156 -2.22 -34.83 2.37
CA LYS A 156 -3.41 -34.54 1.54
C LYS A 156 -3.39 -33.10 1.01
N SER A 157 -2.85 -32.14 1.75
CA SER A 157 -2.82 -30.73 1.34
C SER A 157 -1.69 -29.97 2.02
N VAL A 158 -1.12 -28.99 1.29
CA VAL A 158 -0.15 -28.01 1.81
C VAL A 158 -0.76 -26.60 1.84
N ARG A 159 -2.09 -26.49 1.85
CA ARG A 159 -2.77 -25.19 1.93
C ARG A 159 -2.49 -24.55 3.28
N ILE A 160 -2.34 -23.22 3.27
CA ILE A 160 -2.27 -22.42 4.49
C ILE A 160 -3.64 -22.37 5.15
N SER A 161 -3.67 -22.13 6.48
CA SER A 161 -4.92 -22.02 7.23
C SER A 161 -5.70 -20.75 6.81
N ARG A 162 -6.98 -20.68 7.21
CA ARG A 162 -7.82 -19.49 7.02
C ARG A 162 -7.61 -18.43 8.11
N ALA A 163 -6.75 -18.69 9.10
CA ALA A 163 -6.42 -17.74 10.16
C ALA A 163 -5.81 -16.44 9.63
N GLY A 164 -5.75 -15.42 10.47
CA GLY A 164 -5.18 -14.10 10.14
C GLY A 164 -5.98 -13.37 9.06
N VAL A 165 -7.29 -13.22 9.26
CA VAL A 165 -8.23 -12.65 8.28
C VAL A 165 -7.81 -11.25 7.85
N TYR A 166 -7.32 -10.41 8.75
CA TYR A 166 -6.88 -9.04 8.46
C TYR A 166 -5.36 -8.95 8.30
N LEU A 167 -4.59 -9.59 9.19
CA LEU A 167 -3.13 -9.55 9.17
C LEU A 167 -2.54 -10.18 7.91
N LYS A 168 -3.04 -11.34 7.49
CA LYS A 168 -2.50 -12.06 6.33
C LYS A 168 -2.62 -11.28 5.02
N PRO A 169 -3.78 -10.68 4.65
CA PRO A 169 -3.87 -9.82 3.47
C PRO A 169 -2.90 -8.63 3.53
N ALA A 170 -2.79 -7.95 4.68
CA ALA A 170 -1.87 -6.84 4.87
C ALA A 170 -0.41 -7.27 4.62
N LEU A 171 0.03 -8.38 5.22
CA LEU A 171 1.38 -8.92 5.00
C LEU A 171 1.61 -9.40 3.56
N VAL A 172 0.59 -9.88 2.86
CA VAL A 172 0.69 -10.23 1.44
C VAL A 172 0.87 -8.98 0.57
N GLN A 173 0.16 -7.89 0.87
CA GLN A 173 0.35 -6.60 0.18
C GLN A 173 1.76 -6.06 0.42
N VAL A 174 2.22 -6.05 1.67
CA VAL A 174 3.60 -5.69 2.04
C VAL A 174 4.61 -6.56 1.28
N ALA A 175 4.40 -7.88 1.21
CA ALA A 175 5.28 -8.77 0.47
C ALA A 175 5.32 -8.45 -1.03
N HIS A 176 4.18 -8.08 -1.64
CA HIS A 176 4.13 -7.64 -3.02
C HIS A 176 4.86 -6.31 -3.25
N ALA A 177 4.78 -5.37 -2.31
CA ALA A 177 5.54 -4.12 -2.35
C ALA A 177 7.04 -4.40 -2.20
N ALA A 178 7.43 -5.19 -1.20
CA ALA A 178 8.82 -5.54 -0.91
C ALA A 178 9.53 -6.24 -2.08
N VAL A 179 8.86 -7.12 -2.81
CA VAL A 179 9.47 -7.81 -3.97
C VAL A 179 9.58 -6.93 -5.22
N LYS A 180 8.86 -5.81 -5.26
CA LYS A 180 8.94 -4.82 -6.35
C LYS A 180 9.90 -3.68 -6.03
N ASP A 181 10.37 -3.57 -4.79
CA ASP A 181 11.30 -2.53 -4.38
C ASP A 181 12.68 -2.77 -5.01
N LYS A 182 13.00 -1.94 -5.99
CA LYS A 182 14.31 -1.97 -6.67
C LYS A 182 15.42 -1.36 -5.82
N ALA A 183 15.07 -0.50 -4.87
CA ALA A 183 16.06 0.13 -4.00
C ALA A 183 16.58 -0.83 -2.91
N HIS A 184 15.76 -1.82 -2.52
CA HIS A 184 16.09 -2.80 -1.50
C HIS A 184 15.78 -4.22 -2.00
N PRO A 185 16.59 -4.80 -2.91
CA PRO A 185 16.28 -6.02 -3.64
C PRO A 185 16.33 -7.31 -2.80
N TYR A 186 16.56 -7.25 -1.48
CA TYR A 186 16.65 -8.43 -0.61
C TYR A 186 15.47 -9.39 -0.80
N TYR A 187 14.23 -8.90 -0.66
CA TYR A 187 13.05 -9.74 -0.82
C TYR A 187 12.78 -10.13 -2.28
N ALA A 188 13.15 -9.28 -3.25
CA ALA A 188 13.06 -9.61 -4.67
C ALA A 188 13.91 -10.82 -5.02
N LEU A 189 15.19 -10.85 -4.61
CA LEU A 189 16.12 -11.95 -4.84
C LEU A 189 15.65 -13.26 -4.16
N LYS A 190 15.16 -13.16 -2.91
CA LYS A 190 14.57 -14.32 -2.21
C LYS A 190 13.34 -14.84 -2.95
N TYR A 191 12.48 -13.93 -3.43
CA TYR A 191 11.27 -14.27 -4.17
C TYR A 191 11.61 -14.99 -5.48
N GLU A 192 12.53 -14.48 -6.29
CA GLU A 192 12.95 -15.12 -7.55
C GLU A 192 13.44 -16.56 -7.37
N ARG A 193 14.25 -16.80 -6.33
CA ARG A 193 14.70 -18.15 -5.97
C ARG A 193 13.53 -19.08 -5.59
N LEU A 194 12.57 -18.54 -4.84
CA LEU A 194 11.40 -19.29 -4.38
C LEU A 194 10.42 -19.58 -5.53
N VAL A 195 10.21 -18.62 -6.44
CA VAL A 195 9.27 -18.79 -7.58
C VAL A 195 9.65 -19.97 -8.45
N LYS A 196 10.93 -20.11 -8.78
CA LYS A 196 11.44 -21.23 -9.62
C LYS A 196 11.05 -22.61 -9.06
N ARG A 197 11.00 -22.74 -7.72
CA ARG A 197 10.76 -24.01 -7.03
C ARG A 197 9.31 -24.20 -6.57
N ARG A 198 8.61 -23.14 -6.18
CA ARG A 198 7.32 -23.19 -5.47
C ARG A 198 6.16 -22.52 -6.20
N GLY A 199 6.45 -21.75 -7.25
CA GLY A 199 5.48 -20.92 -7.98
C GLY A 199 5.13 -19.61 -7.25
N LYS A 200 4.57 -18.66 -8.00
CA LYS A 200 4.36 -17.25 -7.57
C LYS A 200 3.57 -17.12 -6.26
N LYS A 201 2.39 -17.77 -6.15
CA LYS A 201 1.51 -17.63 -4.97
C LYS A 201 2.18 -18.12 -3.67
N ARG A 202 2.88 -19.28 -3.73
CA ARG A 202 3.56 -19.83 -2.55
C ARG A 202 4.81 -19.01 -2.19
N ALA A 203 5.51 -18.45 -3.18
CA ALA A 203 6.66 -17.60 -2.96
C ALA A 203 6.28 -16.32 -2.20
N ILE A 204 5.18 -15.63 -2.58
CA ILE A 204 4.69 -14.45 -1.86
C ILE A 204 4.34 -14.77 -0.40
N ILE A 205 3.65 -15.88 -0.15
CA ILE A 205 3.34 -16.31 1.23
C ILE A 205 4.62 -16.57 2.04
N ALA A 206 5.65 -17.13 1.41
CA ALA A 206 6.94 -17.33 2.08
C ALA A 206 7.63 -16.01 2.41
N ILE A 207 7.59 -15.01 1.51
CA ILE A 207 8.10 -13.65 1.79
C ILE A 207 7.29 -13.00 2.91
N ALA A 208 5.96 -13.03 2.88
CA ALA A 208 5.11 -12.51 3.96
C ALA A 208 5.45 -13.15 5.32
N ARG A 209 5.72 -14.46 5.36
CA ARG A 209 6.19 -15.16 6.56
C ARG A 209 7.56 -14.68 7.01
N MET A 210 8.50 -14.45 6.08
CA MET A 210 9.83 -13.92 6.41
C MET A 210 9.72 -12.53 7.04
N ILE A 211 8.87 -11.66 6.47
CA ILE A 211 8.59 -10.32 7.00
C ILE A 211 8.02 -10.41 8.41
N LEU A 212 7.01 -11.25 8.65
CA LEU A 212 6.44 -11.42 9.98
C LEU A 212 7.45 -11.99 11.01
N THR A 213 8.36 -12.86 10.57
CA THR A 213 9.45 -13.35 11.40
C THR A 213 10.43 -12.22 11.77
N ALA A 214 10.74 -11.32 10.82
CA ALA A 214 11.56 -10.16 11.09
C ALA A 214 10.87 -9.20 12.08
N ILE A 215 9.58 -8.92 11.89
CA ILE A 215 8.77 -8.10 12.82
C ILE A 215 8.84 -8.65 14.25
N TYR A 216 8.64 -9.97 14.42
CA TYR A 216 8.76 -10.62 15.72
C TYR A 216 10.11 -10.36 16.37
N SER A 217 11.21 -10.54 15.62
CA SER A 217 12.57 -10.30 16.11
C SER A 217 12.77 -8.84 16.48
N MET A 218 12.37 -7.91 15.62
CA MET A 218 12.52 -6.47 15.83
C MET A 218 11.78 -5.97 17.06
N PHE A 219 10.54 -6.43 17.29
CA PHE A 219 9.80 -6.08 18.52
C PHE A 219 10.39 -6.74 19.77
N SER A 220 11.03 -7.91 19.64
CA SER A 220 11.67 -8.59 20.78
C SER A 220 13.02 -7.98 21.17
N THR A 221 13.79 -7.42 20.20
CA THR A 221 15.15 -6.89 20.41
C THR A 221 15.22 -5.37 20.40
N GLY A 222 14.22 -4.69 19.82
CA GLY A 222 14.26 -3.25 19.58
C GLY A 222 15.14 -2.82 18.40
N GLU A 223 15.73 -3.78 17.67
CA GLU A 223 16.66 -3.50 16.58
C GLU A 223 15.95 -3.19 15.26
N VAL A 224 16.53 -2.29 14.47
CA VAL A 224 16.06 -1.98 13.11
C VAL A 224 16.23 -3.18 12.19
N TRP A 225 15.44 -3.21 11.11
CA TRP A 225 15.55 -4.27 10.11
C TRP A 225 16.96 -4.38 9.53
N ASN A 226 17.61 -5.49 9.84
CA ASN A 226 18.93 -5.83 9.33
C ASN A 226 18.99 -7.35 9.10
N PRO A 227 18.80 -7.83 7.87
CA PRO A 227 18.80 -9.26 7.60
C PRO A 227 20.21 -9.86 7.74
N VAL A 228 20.36 -10.82 8.65
CA VAL A 228 21.64 -11.48 8.97
C VAL A 228 22.30 -12.15 7.75
N ASP A 229 21.49 -12.52 6.75
CA ASP A 229 21.96 -13.16 5.51
C ASP A 229 22.03 -12.20 4.31
N LEU A 230 22.05 -10.89 4.55
CA LEU A 230 22.13 -9.87 3.50
C LEU A 230 23.30 -10.14 2.55
N PHE A 231 24.47 -10.43 3.12
CA PHE A 231 25.70 -10.70 2.35
C PHE A 231 25.79 -12.12 1.78
N LYS A 232 24.89 -13.03 2.18
CA LYS A 232 24.79 -14.38 1.63
C LYS A 232 23.94 -14.48 0.37
N ILE A 233 23.33 -13.36 -0.04
CA ILE A 233 22.53 -13.27 -1.25
C ILE A 233 23.50 -12.95 -2.38
N ASP A 234 23.40 -13.72 -3.47
CA ASP A 234 24.13 -13.45 -4.72
C ASP A 234 23.58 -12.16 -5.37
N MET A 235 24.20 -11.08 -5.03
CA MET A 235 23.83 -9.70 -5.34
C MET A 235 25.09 -8.96 -5.78
N PRO A 236 25.03 -8.11 -6.81
CA PRO A 236 26.14 -7.27 -7.20
C PRO A 236 26.68 -6.44 -6.03
N ASP A 237 28.00 -6.33 -5.91
CA ASP A 237 28.64 -5.70 -4.75
C ASP A 237 28.21 -4.23 -4.58
N GLN A 238 28.05 -3.49 -5.67
CA GLN A 238 27.52 -2.11 -5.65
C GLN A 238 26.14 -2.01 -4.99
N LEU A 239 25.26 -3.02 -5.21
CA LEU A 239 23.95 -3.05 -4.57
C LEU A 239 24.04 -3.43 -3.10
N LYS A 240 25.00 -4.28 -2.71
CA LYS A 240 25.25 -4.62 -1.29
C LYS A 240 25.68 -3.37 -0.53
N GLU A 241 26.65 -2.60 -1.07
CA GLU A 241 27.13 -1.37 -0.47
C GLU A 241 26.05 -0.31 -0.34
N GLN A 242 25.24 -0.12 -1.39
CA GLN A 242 24.11 0.83 -1.36
C GLN A 242 23.06 0.44 -0.31
N GLN A 243 22.78 -0.86 -0.18
CA GLN A 243 21.82 -1.34 0.85
C GLN A 243 22.38 -1.15 2.25
N LEU A 244 23.65 -1.46 2.47
CA LEU A 244 24.31 -1.25 3.75
C LEU A 244 24.29 0.23 4.15
N ALA A 245 24.69 1.12 3.23
CA ALA A 245 24.66 2.56 3.47
C ALA A 245 23.25 3.09 3.80
N LYS A 246 22.21 2.58 3.11
CA LYS A 246 20.82 2.94 3.41
C LYS A 246 20.36 2.40 4.76
N ALA A 247 20.71 1.18 5.11
CA ALA A 247 20.37 0.57 6.40
C ALA A 247 21.00 1.36 7.55
N ILE A 248 22.30 1.73 7.42
CA ILE A 248 23.00 2.58 8.39
C ILE A 248 22.27 3.92 8.54
N LYS A 249 21.97 4.62 7.43
CA LYS A 249 21.27 5.90 7.45
C LYS A 249 19.88 5.82 8.10
N GLN A 250 19.15 4.73 7.88
CA GLN A 250 17.85 4.49 8.50
C GLN A 250 18.00 4.24 10.01
N ALA A 251 18.98 3.42 10.41
CA ALA A 251 19.28 3.15 11.80
C ALA A 251 19.68 4.44 12.55
N THR A 252 20.56 5.26 11.95
CA THR A 252 20.97 6.55 12.52
C THR A 252 19.78 7.47 12.73
N ARG A 253 18.92 7.64 11.71
CA ARG A 253 17.72 8.47 11.81
C ARG A 253 16.72 7.96 12.86
N PHE A 254 16.62 6.64 13.00
CA PHE A 254 15.76 6.03 14.03
C PHE A 254 16.29 6.35 15.43
N LEU A 255 17.60 6.20 15.67
CA LEU A 255 18.24 6.50 16.95
C LEU A 255 18.17 8.00 17.27
N GLU A 256 18.40 8.87 16.29
CA GLU A 256 18.24 10.33 16.46
C GLU A 256 16.80 10.70 16.88
N LYS A 257 15.78 10.06 16.29
CA LYS A 257 14.37 10.28 16.69
C LYS A 257 14.06 9.79 18.10
N GLN A 258 14.80 8.83 18.61
CA GLN A 258 14.70 8.33 19.99
C GLN A 258 15.53 9.15 20.98
N GLY A 259 16.19 10.22 20.52
CA GLY A 259 17.03 11.07 21.36
C GLY A 259 18.39 10.45 21.72
N LEU A 260 18.79 9.37 21.03
CA LEU A 260 20.08 8.71 21.21
C LEU A 260 21.07 9.25 20.19
N SER A 261 22.21 9.80 20.65
CA SER A 261 23.28 10.22 19.75
C SER A 261 24.08 9.01 19.28
N VAL A 262 24.25 8.91 17.97
CA VAL A 262 25.18 7.93 17.38
C VAL A 262 26.55 8.58 17.36
N ALA A 263 27.46 8.08 18.21
CA ALA A 263 28.86 8.50 18.20
C ALA A 263 29.57 7.94 16.96
#